data_558f04bd04dcde29d2a75245765d9dd1
#
_entry.id   558f04bd04dcde29d2a75245765d9dd1
#
_cell.length_a   1.000
_cell.length_b   1.000
_cell.length_c   1.000
_cell.angle_alpha   90.00
_cell.angle_beta   90.00
_cell.angle_gamma   90.00
#
_symmetry.space_group_name_H-M   'P 1'
#
loop_
_entity.id
_entity.type
_entity.pdbx_description
1 polymer ?
#
loop_
_entity_poly.entity_id
_entity_poly.type
_entity_poly.pdbx_seq_one_letter_code
_entity_poly.pdbx_strand_id
1 'polypeptide(L)'
;MSGHYVRTVTNAKGQAVTNDWYFTPCGDGCAQLTTPPTAQAQLVNGQWTMDLVSDAVCPDGSTVPAARSAHYMWDPNTLAGTVQITVNVPACGEAVGQVGTAKLQLRQAP
;
A
#
# COMPACT_ATOMS: atom_id res chain seq x y z
N MET A 1 -13.36 4.65 -6.41
CA MET A 1 -12.26 4.41 -7.37
C MET A 1 -12.58 3.19 -8.21
N SER A 2 -12.24 3.23 -9.46
CA SER A 2 -12.57 2.16 -10.39
C SER A 2 -11.54 2.12 -11.51
N GLY A 3 -11.10 0.93 -11.89
CA GLY A 3 -10.20 0.71 -13.00
C GLY A 3 -8.73 0.66 -12.62
N HIS A 4 -7.89 0.98 -13.60
CA HIS A 4 -6.44 0.82 -13.50
C HIS A 4 -5.76 2.10 -12.99
N TYR A 5 -4.92 1.95 -11.99
CA TYR A 5 -4.10 3.02 -11.43
C TYR A 5 -2.65 2.56 -11.37
N VAL A 6 -1.74 3.52 -11.56
CA VAL A 6 -0.31 3.30 -11.34
C VAL A 6 0.02 3.84 -9.95
N ARG A 7 0.55 2.99 -9.10
CA ARG A 7 0.95 3.33 -7.74
C ARG A 7 2.45 3.56 -7.70
N THR A 8 2.89 4.72 -7.21
CA THR A 8 4.29 5.02 -6.98
C THR A 8 4.51 5.28 -5.49
N VAL A 9 5.42 4.54 -4.89
CA VAL A 9 5.83 4.74 -3.49
C VAL A 9 7.29 5.18 -3.48
N THR A 10 7.56 6.31 -2.84
CA THR A 10 8.90 6.89 -2.75
C THR A 10 9.33 6.91 -1.28
N ASN A 11 10.45 6.26 -0.98
CA ASN A 11 10.98 6.22 0.38
C ASN A 11 11.74 7.50 0.73
N ALA A 12 12.23 7.57 2.00
CA ALA A 12 12.95 8.74 2.49
C ALA A 12 14.27 9.00 1.74
N LYS A 13 14.81 8.00 1.06
CA LYS A 13 16.04 8.13 0.27
C LYS A 13 15.78 8.56 -1.17
N GLY A 14 14.52 8.77 -1.54
CA GLY A 14 14.14 9.16 -2.88
C GLY A 14 14.02 8.00 -3.87
N GLN A 15 14.12 6.77 -3.39
CA GLN A 15 13.92 5.58 -4.22
C GLN A 15 12.43 5.35 -4.44
N ALA A 16 12.02 5.14 -5.68
CA ALA A 16 10.62 4.95 -6.05
C ALA A 16 10.39 3.55 -6.61
N VAL A 17 9.27 2.96 -6.22
CA VAL A 17 8.77 1.68 -6.75
C VAL A 17 7.39 1.91 -7.33
N THR A 18 7.17 1.41 -8.53
CA THR A 18 5.91 1.60 -9.27
C THR A 18 5.25 0.25 -9.53
N ASN A 19 3.96 0.16 -9.26
CA ASN A 19 3.16 -1.05 -9.47
C ASN A 19 1.81 -0.67 -10.07
N ASP A 20 1.16 -1.65 -10.69
CA ASP A 20 -0.19 -1.51 -11.18
C ASP A 20 -1.19 -1.94 -10.12
N TRP A 21 -2.21 -1.12 -9.90
CA TRP A 21 -3.33 -1.42 -9.02
C TRP A 21 -4.63 -1.36 -9.80
N TYR A 22 -5.50 -2.34 -9.56
CA TYR A 22 -6.83 -2.38 -10.17
C TYR A 22 -7.89 -2.34 -9.08
N PHE A 23 -8.86 -1.44 -9.22
CA PHE A 23 -9.94 -1.27 -8.26
C PHE A 23 -11.29 -1.58 -8.90
N THR A 24 -12.18 -2.15 -8.10
CA THR A 24 -13.58 -2.35 -8.43
C THR A 24 -14.44 -1.67 -7.37
N PRO A 25 -15.45 -0.88 -7.74
CA PRO A 25 -16.33 -0.28 -6.75
C PRO A 25 -17.05 -1.35 -5.91
N CYS A 26 -17.18 -1.09 -4.61
CA CYS A 26 -17.90 -2.00 -3.69
C CYS A 26 -18.98 -1.28 -2.89
N GLY A 27 -19.47 -0.14 -3.37
CA GLY A 27 -20.47 0.68 -2.73
C GLY A 27 -19.96 2.08 -2.48
N ASP A 28 -20.80 2.91 -1.88
CA ASP A 28 -20.44 4.29 -1.58
C ASP A 28 -19.25 4.35 -0.62
N GLY A 29 -18.22 5.07 -1.01
CA GLY A 29 -17.01 5.19 -0.19
C GLY A 29 -16.23 3.88 -0.04
N CYS A 30 -16.41 2.94 -0.96
CA CYS A 30 -15.73 1.65 -0.94
C CYS A 30 -15.11 1.36 -2.30
N ALA A 31 -13.86 0.89 -2.30
CA ALA A 31 -13.18 0.40 -3.50
C ALA A 31 -12.38 -0.85 -3.15
N GLN A 32 -12.59 -1.91 -3.92
CA GLN A 32 -11.88 -3.17 -3.73
C GLN A 32 -10.64 -3.20 -4.58
N LEU A 33 -9.47 -3.34 -3.96
CA LEU A 33 -8.22 -3.62 -4.67
C LEU A 33 -8.22 -5.09 -5.06
N THR A 34 -8.22 -5.36 -6.36
CA THR A 34 -8.27 -6.74 -6.88
C THR A 34 -6.90 -7.29 -7.23
N THR A 35 -5.88 -6.44 -7.30
CA THR A 35 -4.49 -6.89 -7.45
C THR A 35 -4.00 -7.54 -6.16
N PRO A 36 -3.45 -8.76 -6.19
CA PRO A 36 -2.93 -9.40 -4.97
C PRO A 36 -1.74 -8.64 -4.37
N PRO A 37 -1.65 -8.55 -3.02
CA PRO A 37 -2.66 -8.95 -2.04
C PRO A 37 -3.87 -8.03 -2.08
N THR A 38 -5.07 -8.61 -2.05
CA THR A 38 -6.31 -7.85 -2.16
C THR A 38 -6.65 -7.15 -0.85
N ALA A 39 -7.36 -6.02 -0.95
CA ALA A 39 -7.81 -5.27 0.22
C ALA A 39 -8.97 -4.35 -0.17
N GLN A 40 -9.68 -3.82 0.83
CA GLN A 40 -10.70 -2.81 0.61
C GLN A 40 -10.18 -1.45 1.03
N ALA A 41 -10.36 -0.46 0.17
CA ALA A 41 -10.17 0.94 0.49
C ALA A 41 -11.51 1.55 0.90
N GLN A 42 -11.49 2.41 1.91
CA GLN A 42 -12.67 3.10 2.41
C GLN A 42 -12.42 4.59 2.47
N LEU A 43 -13.44 5.37 2.11
CA LEU A 43 -13.39 6.83 2.20
C LEU A 43 -13.81 7.23 3.62
N VAL A 44 -12.86 7.72 4.40
CA VAL A 44 -13.05 8.11 5.79
C VAL A 44 -12.58 9.54 5.98
N ASN A 45 -13.47 10.41 6.45
CA ASN A 45 -13.16 11.83 6.68
C ASN A 45 -12.53 12.53 5.47
N GLY A 46 -13.02 12.21 4.28
CA GLY A 46 -12.56 12.85 3.04
C GLY A 46 -11.26 12.27 2.48
N GLN A 47 -10.75 11.18 3.03
CA GLN A 47 -9.55 10.51 2.54
C GLN A 47 -9.79 9.02 2.33
N TRP A 48 -9.18 8.45 1.28
CA TRP A 48 -9.15 7.01 1.11
C TRP A 48 -8.14 6.40 2.07
N THR A 49 -8.54 5.32 2.73
CA THR A 49 -7.67 4.54 3.62
C THR A 49 -7.72 3.07 3.24
N MET A 50 -6.59 2.38 3.34
CA MET A 50 -6.52 0.97 3.01
C MET A 50 -5.38 0.31 3.78
N ASP A 51 -5.66 -0.86 4.35
CA ASP A 51 -4.65 -1.67 5.05
C ASP A 51 -4.34 -2.92 4.26
N LEU A 52 -3.05 -3.19 4.08
CA LEU A 52 -2.53 -4.37 3.43
C LEU A 52 -1.57 -5.10 4.35
N VAL A 53 -1.62 -6.44 4.30
CA VAL A 53 -0.61 -7.28 4.93
C VAL A 53 0.12 -8.03 3.83
N SER A 54 1.45 -7.99 3.85
CA SER A 54 2.27 -8.63 2.83
C SER A 54 3.37 -9.50 3.45
N ASP A 55 3.86 -10.44 2.64
CA ASP A 55 5.00 -11.28 3.00
C ASP A 55 6.30 -10.53 2.74
N ALA A 56 7.35 -10.88 3.48
CA ALA A 56 8.70 -10.38 3.20
C ALA A 56 9.50 -11.48 2.51
N VAL A 57 10.16 -11.12 1.42
CA VAL A 57 11.13 -12.00 0.73
C VAL A 57 12.52 -11.51 1.08
N CYS A 58 13.30 -12.36 1.74
CA CYS A 58 14.64 -12.01 2.20
C CYS A 58 15.69 -12.26 1.12
N PRO A 59 16.88 -11.63 1.21
CA PRO A 59 17.93 -11.82 0.20
C PRO A 59 18.40 -13.26 0.04
N ASP A 60 18.24 -14.09 1.08
CA ASP A 60 18.59 -15.53 1.01
C ASP A 60 17.52 -16.38 0.33
N GLY A 61 16.44 -15.78 -0.15
CA GLY A 61 15.33 -16.46 -0.80
C GLY A 61 14.25 -16.96 0.13
N SER A 62 14.41 -16.81 1.44
CA SER A 62 13.37 -17.21 2.39
C SER A 62 12.19 -16.22 2.36
N THR A 63 10.98 -16.72 2.63
CA THR A 63 9.77 -15.94 2.72
C THR A 63 9.21 -15.98 4.13
N VAL A 64 8.90 -14.80 4.69
CA VAL A 64 8.26 -14.69 6.01
C VAL A 64 6.83 -14.23 5.78
N PRO A 65 5.81 -15.07 6.02
CA PRO A 65 4.43 -14.71 5.76
C PRO A 65 3.92 -13.64 6.72
N ALA A 66 3.08 -12.74 6.22
CA ALA A 66 2.44 -11.67 6.98
C ALA A 66 3.44 -10.80 7.78
N ALA A 67 4.64 -10.60 7.21
CA ALA A 67 5.73 -9.95 7.91
C ALA A 67 5.54 -8.44 8.06
N ARG A 68 4.79 -7.81 7.14
CA ARG A 68 4.63 -6.37 7.11
C ARG A 68 3.18 -5.97 6.94
N SER A 69 2.76 -4.94 7.66
CA SER A 69 1.50 -4.25 7.46
C SER A 69 1.76 -2.89 6.85
N ALA A 70 0.93 -2.50 5.87
CA ALA A 70 1.02 -1.19 5.23
C ALA A 70 -0.33 -0.49 5.36
N HIS A 71 -0.30 0.73 5.91
CA HIS A 71 -1.48 1.58 6.01
C HIS A 71 -1.34 2.70 4.99
N TYR A 72 -2.23 2.68 3.99
CA TYR A 72 -2.26 3.66 2.90
C TYR A 72 -3.32 4.70 3.16
N MET A 73 -3.00 5.96 2.89
CA MET A 73 -3.94 7.08 2.91
C MET A 73 -3.67 7.95 1.69
N TRP A 74 -4.73 8.37 0.99
CA TRP A 74 -4.57 9.29 -0.13
C TRP A 74 -5.80 10.19 -0.32
N ASP A 75 -5.56 11.35 -0.91
CA ASP A 75 -6.59 12.32 -1.22
C ASP A 75 -7.38 11.88 -2.46
N PRO A 76 -8.71 11.94 -2.47
CA PRO A 76 -9.51 11.49 -3.62
C PRO A 76 -9.35 12.37 -4.86
N ASN A 77 -8.90 13.60 -4.71
CA ASN A 77 -8.74 14.55 -5.82
C ASN A 77 -7.33 14.54 -6.38
N THR A 78 -6.32 14.70 -5.53
CA THR A 78 -4.91 14.75 -5.96
C THR A 78 -4.30 13.36 -6.12
N LEU A 79 -4.88 12.33 -5.48
CA LEU A 79 -4.37 10.97 -5.42
C LEU A 79 -2.98 10.88 -4.76
N ALA A 80 -2.59 11.92 -4.06
CA ALA A 80 -1.34 11.97 -3.29
C ALA A 80 -1.61 11.60 -1.84
N GLY A 81 -0.67 10.91 -1.22
CA GLY A 81 -0.81 10.50 0.17
C GLY A 81 0.44 9.91 0.76
N THR A 82 0.25 9.02 1.71
CA THR A 82 1.34 8.38 2.46
C THR A 82 1.06 6.90 2.63
N VAL A 83 2.12 6.14 2.86
CA VAL A 83 2.05 4.77 3.33
C VAL A 83 2.92 4.62 4.57
N GLN A 84 2.36 4.00 5.61
CA GLN A 84 3.07 3.65 6.83
C GLN A 84 3.25 2.14 6.86
N ILE A 85 4.50 1.69 6.92
CA ILE A 85 4.83 0.27 6.91
C ILE A 85 5.30 -0.12 8.30
N THR A 86 4.72 -1.19 8.85
CA THR A 86 5.06 -1.72 10.17
C THR A 86 5.56 -3.15 10.03
N VAL A 87 6.67 -3.47 10.69
CA VAL A 87 7.20 -4.83 10.74
C VAL A 87 6.46 -5.60 11.83
N ASN A 88 5.74 -6.67 11.44
CA ASN A 88 4.88 -7.45 12.34
C ASN A 88 5.65 -8.57 13.04
N VAL A 89 6.63 -9.18 12.35
CA VAL A 89 7.47 -10.26 12.87
C VAL A 89 8.90 -10.03 12.43
N PRO A 90 9.92 -10.53 13.15
CA PRO A 90 11.30 -10.39 12.71
C PRO A 90 11.49 -11.04 11.34
N ALA A 91 11.99 -10.27 10.38
CA ALA A 91 12.20 -10.75 9.02
C ALA A 91 13.39 -10.02 8.40
N CYS A 92 14.27 -10.76 7.72
CA CYS A 92 15.39 -10.20 6.96
C CYS A 92 16.27 -9.25 7.80
N GLY A 93 16.42 -9.52 9.11
CA GLY A 93 17.19 -8.68 10.02
C GLY A 93 16.45 -7.47 10.57
N GLU A 94 15.18 -7.29 10.22
CA GLU A 94 14.37 -6.20 10.75
C GLU A 94 13.73 -6.59 12.09
N ALA A 95 13.65 -5.64 13.01
CA ALA A 95 13.04 -5.86 14.33
C ALA A 95 11.53 -5.65 14.27
N VAL A 96 10.80 -6.40 15.12
CA VAL A 96 9.36 -6.21 15.29
C VAL A 96 9.07 -4.80 15.76
N GLY A 97 8.02 -4.18 15.21
CA GLY A 97 7.57 -2.86 15.60
C GLY A 97 8.29 -1.70 14.92
N GLN A 98 9.25 -1.97 14.03
CA GLN A 98 9.82 -0.92 13.21
C GLN A 98 8.75 -0.33 12.29
N VAL A 99 8.73 1.00 12.20
CA VAL A 99 7.77 1.74 11.40
C VAL A 99 8.54 2.64 10.42
N GLY A 100 8.16 2.57 9.15
CA GLY A 100 8.68 3.46 8.12
C GLY A 100 7.52 4.17 7.43
N THR A 101 7.76 5.40 6.96
CA THR A 101 6.77 6.17 6.21
C THR A 101 7.34 6.52 4.84
N ALA A 102 6.52 6.38 3.81
CA ALA A 102 6.89 6.71 2.43
C ALA A 102 5.80 7.58 1.80
N LYS A 103 6.16 8.28 0.73
CA LYS A 103 5.20 9.06 -0.05
C LYS A 103 4.48 8.15 -1.04
N LEU A 104 3.18 8.39 -1.19
CA LEU A 104 2.33 7.65 -2.11
C LEU A 104 1.81 8.63 -3.17
N GLN A 105 1.86 8.22 -4.42
CA GLN A 105 1.19 8.90 -5.52
C GLN A 105 0.49 7.87 -6.39
N LEU A 106 -0.81 8.03 -6.55
CA LEU A 106 -1.57 7.26 -7.52
C LEU A 106 -1.82 8.10 -8.77
N ARG A 107 -1.86 7.44 -9.90
CA ARG A 107 -2.19 8.07 -11.17
C ARG A 107 -3.12 7.14 -11.93
N GLN A 108 -4.25 7.65 -12.40
CA GLN A 108 -5.15 6.85 -13.22
C GLN A 108 -4.46 6.54 -14.55
N ALA A 109 -4.41 5.25 -14.90
CA ALA A 109 -3.81 4.82 -16.15
C ALA A 109 -4.79 5.04 -17.30
N PRO A 110 -4.29 5.34 -18.51
CA PRO A 110 -5.13 5.45 -19.70
C PRO A 110 -5.78 4.13 -20.10
#